data_b04aaee6f430a2a85644296bd5fcf24d
#
_entry.id   b04aaee6f430a2a85644296bd5fcf24d
#
_cell.length_a   1.000
_cell.length_b   1.000
_cell.length_c   1.000
_cell.angle_alpha   90.00
_cell.angle_beta   90.00
_cell.angle_gamma   90.00
#
_symmetry.space_group_name_H-M   'P 1'
#
loop_
_entity.id
_entity.type
_entity.pdbx_description
1 polymer ?
#
loop_
_entity_poly.entity_id
_entity_poly.type
_entity_poly.pdbx_seq_one_letter_code
_entity_poly.pdbx_strand_id
1 'polypeptide(L)'
;SRRRHTRYISVTGVQTCALPISAYTFFFKQGERLDESRLKSQLTLAGYSHVAQVMSPGEYSVRGGLIDLFPMGSALPYRLDLFGDSIESIRTFDVDTQRSLYPVKEVRMLPGREFPMDESARSAFRSRWREAIEGDPSRSHVYRDIGNGIASAGIEYYLPLFFEHTVTLFEYLPDHCSFALVGDIDASIKRFWNDTRSRYNFLKADRERPLLTPEQIFL
;
A
#
# COMPACT_ATOMS: atom_id res chain seq x y z
N SER A 1 3.97 13.43 -26.84
CA SER A 1 3.23 12.25 -26.34
C SER A 1 3.15 12.32 -24.83
N ARG A 2 2.02 12.81 -24.29
CA ARG A 2 1.77 12.87 -22.83
C ARG A 2 1.43 11.46 -22.37
N ARG A 3 2.30 10.83 -21.59
CA ARG A 3 2.01 9.56 -20.91
C ARG A 3 0.89 9.80 -19.89
N ARG A 4 -0.28 9.25 -20.13
CA ARG A 4 -1.36 9.17 -19.15
C ARG A 4 -0.91 8.20 -18.05
N HIS A 5 -0.54 8.73 -16.90
CA HIS A 5 -0.41 7.92 -15.71
C HIS A 5 -1.82 7.61 -15.19
N THR A 6 -2.24 6.35 -15.29
CA THR A 6 -3.45 5.88 -14.63
C THR A 6 -3.12 5.81 -13.13
N ARG A 7 -3.63 6.76 -12.35
CA ARG A 7 -3.50 6.78 -10.90
C ARG A 7 -4.69 6.05 -10.32
N TYR A 8 -4.45 4.94 -9.65
CA TYR A 8 -5.48 4.30 -8.83
C TYR A 8 -5.58 5.09 -7.52
N ILE A 9 -6.77 5.60 -7.24
CA ILE A 9 -7.10 6.29 -5.99
C ILE A 9 -8.01 5.36 -5.23
N SER A 10 -7.50 4.80 -4.12
CA SER A 10 -8.34 4.10 -3.15
C SER A 10 -8.94 5.15 -2.22
N VAL A 11 -10.25 5.34 -2.28
CA VAL A 11 -10.97 6.30 -1.44
C VAL A 11 -11.37 5.61 -0.14
N THR A 12 -10.41 5.44 0.76
CA THR A 12 -10.68 5.04 2.16
C THR A 12 -9.99 6.00 3.13
N GLY A 13 -10.13 7.26 2.89
CA GLY A 13 -9.53 8.31 3.71
C GLY A 13 -9.26 9.54 2.86
N VAL A 14 -9.33 10.68 3.46
CA VAL A 14 -9.20 11.99 2.80
C VAL A 14 -7.74 12.29 2.42
N GLN A 15 -6.78 11.46 2.86
CA GLN A 15 -5.36 11.66 2.56
C GLN A 15 -4.78 10.46 1.83
N THR A 16 -4.07 10.72 0.75
CA THR A 16 -3.29 9.73 0.02
C THR A 16 -1.86 10.22 -0.17
N CYS A 17 -0.89 9.34 0.03
CA CYS A 17 0.51 9.62 -0.26
C CYS A 17 0.87 9.18 -1.67
N ALA A 18 1.37 10.10 -2.47
CA ALA A 18 1.65 9.85 -3.88
C ALA A 18 3.03 9.26 -4.18
N LEU A 19 4.01 9.50 -3.34
CA LEU A 19 5.41 9.33 -3.70
C LEU A 19 5.98 7.91 -3.58
N PRO A 20 5.60 7.06 -2.61
CA PRO A 20 6.19 5.73 -2.50
C PRO A 20 5.64 4.71 -3.49
N ILE A 21 4.44 4.93 -4.05
CA ILE A 21 3.83 4.01 -5.01
C ILE A 21 4.72 3.80 -6.24
N SER A 22 5.48 4.81 -6.66
CA SER A 22 6.38 4.70 -7.80
C SER A 22 7.66 3.92 -7.48
N ALA A 23 8.17 3.98 -6.26
CA ALA A 23 9.41 3.33 -5.84
C ALA A 23 9.31 1.81 -5.77
N TYR A 24 8.11 1.28 -5.51
CA TYR A 24 7.83 -0.15 -5.40
C TYR A 24 6.90 -0.66 -6.50
N THR A 25 6.85 0.01 -7.65
CA THR A 25 6.13 -0.49 -8.82
C THR A 25 7.00 -1.50 -9.54
N PHE A 26 6.45 -2.69 -9.75
CA PHE A 26 7.10 -3.75 -10.51
C PHE A 26 6.62 -3.75 -11.95
N PHE A 27 7.53 -4.08 -12.83
CA PHE A 27 7.25 -4.25 -14.24
C PHE A 27 7.93 -5.53 -14.71
N PHE A 28 7.15 -6.46 -15.23
CA PHE A 28 7.63 -7.72 -15.76
C PHE A 28 7.29 -7.81 -17.24
N LYS A 29 8.27 -8.16 -18.05
CA LYS A 29 8.11 -8.32 -19.48
C LYS A 29 8.75 -9.62 -19.94
N GLN A 30 8.08 -10.29 -20.86
CA GLN A 30 8.62 -11.51 -21.49
C GLN A 30 10.00 -11.25 -22.09
N GLY A 31 10.96 -12.11 -21.82
CA GLY A 31 12.35 -12.01 -22.25
C GLY A 31 13.26 -11.21 -21.32
N GLU A 32 12.73 -10.55 -20.30
CA GLU A 32 13.56 -9.85 -19.30
C GLU A 32 14.17 -10.82 -18.29
N ARG A 33 15.35 -10.44 -17.76
CA ARG A 33 16.00 -11.16 -16.67
C ARG A 33 15.43 -10.78 -15.34
N LEU A 34 15.29 -11.76 -14.47
CA LEU A 34 14.70 -11.63 -13.15
C LEU A 34 15.56 -12.34 -12.10
N ASP A 35 16.01 -11.59 -11.11
CA ASP A 35 16.64 -12.15 -9.91
C ASP A 35 15.54 -12.52 -8.90
N GLU A 36 15.33 -13.82 -8.70
CA GLU A 36 14.30 -14.37 -7.82
C GLU A 36 14.47 -13.91 -6.37
N SER A 37 15.70 -13.94 -5.85
CA SER A 37 15.99 -13.59 -4.45
C SER A 37 15.73 -12.12 -4.18
N ARG A 38 16.14 -11.27 -5.11
CA ARG A 38 15.87 -9.83 -5.06
C ARG A 38 14.38 -9.55 -5.17
N LEU A 39 13.67 -10.23 -6.08
CA LEU A 39 12.23 -10.08 -6.25
C LEU A 39 11.47 -10.44 -4.97
N LYS A 40 11.77 -11.57 -4.32
CA LYS A 40 11.15 -11.98 -3.05
C LYS A 40 11.30 -10.90 -1.98
N SER A 41 12.50 -10.37 -1.82
CA SER A 41 12.77 -9.28 -0.86
C SER A 41 11.97 -8.02 -1.20
N GLN A 42 11.94 -7.62 -2.46
CA GLN A 42 11.19 -6.44 -2.91
C GLN A 42 9.68 -6.60 -2.77
N LEU A 43 9.13 -7.78 -3.10
CA LEU A 43 7.69 -8.06 -2.93
C LEU A 43 7.28 -8.02 -1.46
N THR A 44 8.08 -8.59 -0.57
CA THR A 44 7.83 -8.53 0.88
C THR A 44 7.87 -7.09 1.41
N LEU A 45 8.86 -6.29 1.01
CA LEU A 45 8.93 -4.88 1.36
C LEU A 45 7.74 -4.08 0.79
N ALA A 46 7.30 -4.41 -0.41
CA ALA A 46 6.13 -3.81 -1.04
C ALA A 46 4.80 -4.27 -0.42
N GLY A 47 4.80 -5.19 0.54
CA GLY A 47 3.62 -5.63 1.27
C GLY A 47 2.89 -6.83 0.69
N TYR A 48 3.53 -7.56 -0.23
CA TYR A 48 3.01 -8.83 -0.70
C TYR A 48 3.36 -9.97 0.25
N SER A 49 2.41 -10.88 0.45
CA SER A 49 2.57 -12.05 1.31
C SER A 49 3.05 -13.26 0.52
N HIS A 50 4.12 -13.92 0.98
CA HIS A 50 4.57 -15.18 0.41
C HIS A 50 3.69 -16.32 0.90
N VAL A 51 3.05 -17.02 -0.02
CA VAL A 51 2.13 -18.12 0.25
C VAL A 51 2.49 -19.36 -0.54
N ALA A 52 2.02 -20.54 -0.12
CA ALA A 52 2.21 -21.77 -0.86
C ALA A 52 1.41 -21.79 -2.19
N GLN A 53 0.22 -21.20 -2.18
CA GLN A 53 -0.68 -21.11 -3.32
C GLN A 53 -1.36 -19.75 -3.31
N VAL A 54 -1.31 -19.06 -4.43
CA VAL A 54 -1.91 -17.72 -4.59
C VAL A 54 -3.42 -17.84 -4.80
N MET A 55 -4.19 -17.18 -3.94
CA MET A 55 -5.65 -17.18 -3.95
C MET A 55 -6.25 -15.76 -3.95
N SER A 56 -5.53 -14.78 -3.43
CA SER A 56 -6.05 -13.42 -3.19
C SER A 56 -5.08 -12.33 -3.67
N PRO A 57 -5.58 -11.13 -4.02
CA PRO A 57 -4.71 -9.98 -4.29
C PRO A 57 -3.76 -9.70 -3.13
N GLY A 58 -2.52 -9.33 -3.44
CA GLY A 58 -1.47 -9.09 -2.45
C GLY A 58 -0.67 -10.34 -2.08
N GLU A 59 -0.89 -11.46 -2.75
CA GLU A 59 -0.16 -12.71 -2.54
C GLU A 59 0.82 -13.01 -3.68
N TYR A 60 1.89 -13.72 -3.34
CA TYR A 60 2.81 -14.32 -4.31
C TYR A 60 3.32 -15.69 -3.87
N SER A 61 3.68 -16.52 -4.83
CA SER A 61 4.27 -17.85 -4.62
C SER A 61 5.41 -18.07 -5.58
N VAL A 62 6.45 -18.75 -5.11
CA VAL A 62 7.60 -19.15 -5.93
C VAL A 62 7.81 -20.65 -5.79
N ARG A 63 7.74 -21.35 -6.91
CA ARG A 63 7.83 -22.83 -6.97
C ARG A 63 8.68 -23.26 -8.17
N GLY A 64 9.96 -23.55 -7.91
CA GLY A 64 10.89 -23.84 -8.99
C GLY A 64 11.00 -22.66 -9.96
N GLY A 65 10.86 -22.89 -11.26
CA GLY A 65 10.86 -21.84 -12.28
C GLY A 65 9.54 -21.08 -12.44
N LEU A 66 8.55 -21.26 -11.54
CA LEU A 66 7.25 -20.60 -11.62
C LEU A 66 7.12 -19.56 -10.51
N ILE A 67 6.71 -18.36 -10.89
CA ILE A 67 6.35 -17.28 -9.97
C ILE A 67 4.91 -16.89 -10.21
N ASP A 68 4.06 -17.14 -9.23
CA ASP A 68 2.66 -16.73 -9.24
C ASP A 68 2.50 -15.42 -8.46
N LEU A 69 1.80 -14.46 -9.02
CA LEU A 69 1.61 -13.10 -8.49
C LEU A 69 0.16 -12.70 -8.60
N PHE A 70 -0.43 -12.17 -7.52
CA PHE A 70 -1.76 -11.57 -7.62
C PHE A 70 -1.67 -10.07 -7.28
N PRO A 71 -1.54 -9.20 -8.29
CA PRO A 71 -1.39 -7.77 -8.04
C PRO A 71 -2.61 -7.16 -7.37
N MET A 72 -2.38 -6.20 -6.48
CA MET A 72 -3.44 -5.38 -5.93
C MET A 72 -4.18 -4.65 -7.05
N GLY A 73 -5.52 -4.67 -7.00
CA GLY A 73 -6.38 -4.06 -8.00
C GLY A 73 -6.49 -4.81 -9.32
N SER A 74 -5.85 -5.97 -9.48
CA SER A 74 -6.03 -6.83 -10.64
C SER A 74 -7.24 -7.76 -10.45
N ALA A 75 -7.96 -8.04 -11.55
CA ALA A 75 -9.05 -9.02 -11.54
C ALA A 75 -8.54 -10.47 -11.61
N LEU A 76 -7.34 -10.68 -12.15
CA LEU A 76 -6.75 -12.01 -12.33
C LEU A 76 -5.30 -12.00 -11.87
N PRO A 77 -4.81 -13.14 -11.34
CA PRO A 77 -3.40 -13.33 -11.05
C PRO A 77 -2.61 -13.67 -12.31
N TYR A 78 -1.29 -13.58 -12.18
CA TYR A 78 -0.33 -13.84 -13.24
C TYR A 78 0.67 -14.91 -12.83
N ARG A 79 1.04 -15.75 -13.77
CA ARG A 79 2.09 -16.77 -13.66
C ARG A 79 3.21 -16.39 -14.60
N LEU A 80 4.40 -16.19 -14.04
CA LEU A 80 5.65 -16.02 -14.77
C LEU A 80 6.35 -17.39 -14.83
N ASP A 81 6.69 -17.81 -16.01
CA ASP A 81 7.42 -19.04 -16.29
C ASP A 81 8.86 -18.66 -16.60
N LEU A 82 9.82 -19.18 -15.83
CA LEU A 82 11.22 -18.82 -15.95
C LEU A 82 12.02 -19.95 -16.60
N PHE A 83 12.85 -19.59 -17.54
CA PHE A 83 13.93 -20.44 -18.04
C PHE A 83 15.27 -19.87 -17.58
N GLY A 84 15.87 -20.50 -16.56
CA GLY A 84 17.01 -19.91 -15.84
C GLY A 84 16.58 -18.61 -15.12
N ASP A 85 17.22 -17.52 -15.47
CA ASP A 85 16.94 -16.17 -14.95
C ASP A 85 16.06 -15.32 -15.89
N SER A 86 15.55 -15.88 -16.98
CA SER A 86 14.76 -15.15 -17.97
C SER A 86 13.28 -15.52 -17.93
N ILE A 87 12.41 -14.53 -18.04
CA ILE A 87 10.95 -14.73 -18.14
C ILE A 87 10.62 -15.27 -19.53
N GLU A 88 10.34 -16.57 -19.61
CA GLU A 88 9.98 -17.23 -20.87
C GLU A 88 8.56 -16.89 -21.30
N SER A 89 7.61 -16.97 -20.36
CA SER A 89 6.22 -16.62 -20.63
C SER A 89 5.55 -15.99 -19.42
N ILE A 90 4.52 -15.19 -19.68
CA ILE A 90 3.61 -14.63 -18.68
C ILE A 90 2.21 -15.00 -19.06
N ARG A 91 1.43 -15.55 -18.12
CA ARG A 91 0.03 -15.94 -18.34
C ARG A 91 -0.83 -15.53 -17.16
N THR A 92 -2.08 -15.21 -17.40
CA THR A 92 -3.07 -15.19 -16.33
C THR A 92 -3.41 -16.62 -15.93
N PHE A 93 -3.93 -16.81 -14.72
CA PHE A 93 -4.43 -18.12 -14.28
C PHE A 93 -5.69 -17.96 -13.42
N ASP A 94 -6.42 -19.03 -13.29
CA ASP A 94 -7.62 -19.13 -12.47
C ASP A 94 -7.26 -19.61 -11.06
N VAL A 95 -7.72 -18.90 -10.03
CA VAL A 95 -7.34 -19.16 -8.63
C VAL A 95 -7.87 -20.48 -8.09
N ASP A 96 -9.05 -20.91 -8.53
CA ASP A 96 -9.70 -22.10 -8.02
C ASP A 96 -9.10 -23.37 -8.62
N THR A 97 -8.90 -23.36 -9.94
CA THR A 97 -8.34 -24.51 -10.67
C THR A 97 -6.83 -24.48 -10.79
N GLN A 98 -6.18 -23.33 -10.52
CA GLN A 98 -4.73 -23.09 -10.70
C GLN A 98 -4.24 -23.30 -12.15
N ARG A 99 -5.14 -23.29 -13.12
CA ARG A 99 -4.82 -23.48 -14.54
C ARG A 99 -4.54 -22.15 -15.20
N SER A 100 -3.47 -22.14 -16.00
CA SER A 100 -3.15 -20.99 -16.85
C SER A 100 -4.26 -20.74 -17.89
N LEU A 101 -4.56 -19.46 -18.12
CA LEU A 101 -5.62 -19.02 -19.04
C LEU A 101 -5.01 -18.36 -20.28
N TYR A 102 -4.76 -17.05 -20.21
CA TYR A 102 -4.38 -16.25 -21.36
C TYR A 102 -2.92 -15.78 -21.27
N PRO A 103 -2.16 -15.81 -22.39
CA PRO A 103 -0.84 -15.21 -22.43
C PRO A 103 -0.94 -13.68 -22.40
N VAL A 104 0.01 -13.05 -21.70
CA VAL A 104 0.23 -11.60 -21.71
C VAL A 104 1.70 -11.30 -21.94
N LYS A 105 2.00 -10.14 -22.51
CA LYS A 105 3.38 -9.76 -22.84
C LYS A 105 4.10 -9.07 -21.69
N GLU A 106 3.34 -8.39 -20.85
CA GLU A 106 3.86 -7.59 -19.74
C GLU A 106 2.84 -7.49 -18.60
N VAL A 107 3.32 -7.32 -17.39
CA VAL A 107 2.53 -7.09 -16.18
C VAL A 107 3.11 -5.92 -15.42
N ARG A 108 2.25 -5.02 -14.98
CA ARG A 108 2.61 -3.96 -14.04
C ARG A 108 1.89 -4.20 -12.72
N MET A 109 2.66 -4.17 -11.62
CA MET A 109 2.13 -4.34 -10.28
C MET A 109 2.40 -3.09 -9.45
N LEU A 110 1.40 -2.67 -8.71
CA LEU A 110 1.52 -1.67 -7.66
C LEU A 110 1.95 -2.34 -6.35
N PRO A 111 2.52 -1.59 -5.39
CA PRO A 111 2.79 -2.12 -4.07
C PRO A 111 1.50 -2.58 -3.38
N GLY A 112 1.63 -3.55 -2.49
CA GLY A 112 0.53 -4.11 -1.70
C GLY A 112 0.15 -3.27 -0.48
N ARG A 113 0.91 -2.19 -0.21
CA ARG A 113 0.62 -1.24 0.88
C ARG A 113 0.97 0.20 0.48
N GLU A 114 0.37 1.15 1.17
CA GLU A 114 0.47 2.58 0.87
C GLU A 114 1.71 3.25 1.52
N PHE A 115 2.44 2.55 2.35
CA PHE A 115 3.61 3.06 3.07
C PHE A 115 4.81 2.13 2.93
N PRO A 116 6.03 2.68 2.88
CA PRO A 116 7.25 1.89 2.83
C PRO A 116 7.60 1.28 4.19
N MET A 117 8.27 0.13 4.19
CA MET A 117 8.72 -0.58 5.40
C MET A 117 10.21 -0.90 5.39
N ASP A 118 10.97 -0.28 4.49
CA ASP A 118 12.42 -0.36 4.53
C ASP A 118 12.99 0.34 5.78
N GLU A 119 14.28 0.15 6.05
CA GLU A 119 14.91 0.66 7.26
C GLU A 119 14.86 2.19 7.35
N SER A 120 15.02 2.89 6.22
CA SER A 120 14.94 4.35 6.14
C SER A 120 13.54 4.84 6.54
N ALA A 121 12.50 4.25 5.99
CA ALA A 121 11.11 4.60 6.29
C ALA A 121 10.75 4.32 7.75
N ARG A 122 11.20 3.18 8.29
CA ARG A 122 10.98 2.83 9.71
C ARG A 122 11.72 3.80 10.65
N SER A 123 12.92 4.21 10.29
CA SER A 123 13.68 5.21 11.04
C SER A 123 12.98 6.58 11.02
N ALA A 124 12.54 7.03 9.86
CA ALA A 124 11.80 8.28 9.68
C ALA A 124 10.47 8.27 10.48
N PHE A 125 9.71 7.18 10.39
CA PHE A 125 8.50 6.97 11.18
C PHE A 125 8.76 7.13 12.68
N ARG A 126 9.80 6.47 13.20
CA ARG A 126 10.14 6.52 14.63
C ARG A 126 10.61 7.91 15.07
N SER A 127 11.26 8.66 14.19
CA SER A 127 11.62 10.06 14.49
C SER A 127 10.37 10.93 14.61
N ARG A 128 9.49 10.91 13.59
CA ARG A 128 8.25 11.68 13.59
C ARG A 128 7.28 11.27 14.69
N TRP A 129 7.28 9.98 15.06
CA TRP A 129 6.50 9.53 16.22
C TRP A 129 6.89 10.27 17.50
N ARG A 130 8.21 10.38 17.78
CA ARG A 130 8.71 11.08 18.97
C ARG A 130 8.43 12.57 18.96
N GLU A 131 8.28 13.16 17.78
CA GLU A 131 7.92 14.57 17.61
C GLU A 131 6.42 14.83 17.76
N ALA A 132 5.59 13.91 17.26
CA ALA A 132 4.15 14.11 17.17
C ALA A 132 3.37 13.52 18.36
N ILE A 133 3.90 12.55 19.05
CA ILE A 133 3.21 11.80 20.11
C ILE A 133 4.00 11.91 21.42
N GLU A 134 3.36 12.47 22.44
CA GLU A 134 3.94 12.62 23.76
C GLU A 134 4.02 11.29 24.52
N GLY A 135 5.01 11.19 25.39
CA GLY A 135 5.20 10.05 26.29
C GLY A 135 6.29 9.08 25.86
N ASP A 136 6.37 7.95 26.52
CA ASP A 136 7.36 6.92 26.24
C ASP A 136 6.94 6.04 25.04
N PRO A 137 7.63 6.15 23.90
CA PRO A 137 7.28 5.40 22.69
C PRO A 137 7.36 3.88 22.90
N SER A 138 8.18 3.40 23.84
CA SER A 138 8.36 1.97 24.09
C SER A 138 7.11 1.28 24.62
N ARG A 139 6.15 2.03 25.15
CA ARG A 139 4.85 1.52 25.60
C ARG A 139 3.93 1.16 24.45
N SER A 140 4.07 1.83 23.30
CA SER A 140 3.26 1.52 22.14
C SER A 140 3.75 0.26 21.41
N HIS A 141 2.85 -0.70 21.23
CA HIS A 141 3.14 -1.88 20.42
C HIS A 141 3.37 -1.50 18.94
N VAL A 142 2.64 -0.51 18.41
CA VAL A 142 2.82 -0.02 17.02
C VAL A 142 4.25 0.49 16.81
N TYR A 143 4.77 1.29 17.72
CA TYR A 143 6.14 1.81 17.62
C TYR A 143 7.20 0.69 17.66
N ARG A 144 7.01 -0.31 18.53
CA ARG A 144 7.90 -1.47 18.62
C ARG A 144 7.84 -2.34 17.36
N ASP A 145 6.63 -2.63 16.90
CA ASP A 145 6.41 -3.47 15.72
C ASP A 145 7.04 -2.87 14.48
N ILE A 146 6.86 -1.56 14.25
CA ILE A 146 7.52 -0.86 13.15
C ILE A 146 9.05 -0.94 13.27
N GLY A 147 9.60 -0.79 14.46
CA GLY A 147 11.04 -0.99 14.71
C GLY A 147 11.53 -2.36 14.26
N ASN A 148 10.71 -3.38 14.45
CA ASN A 148 10.98 -4.78 14.08
C ASN A 148 10.59 -5.13 12.62
N GLY A 149 10.11 -4.16 11.83
CA GLY A 149 9.67 -4.40 10.46
C GLY A 149 8.29 -5.04 10.34
N ILE A 150 7.49 -5.01 11.40
CA ILE A 150 6.14 -5.59 11.44
C ILE A 150 5.12 -4.46 11.26
N ALA A 151 4.24 -4.62 10.28
CA ALA A 151 3.09 -3.73 10.10
C ALA A 151 1.94 -4.21 10.98
N SER A 152 1.72 -3.53 12.10
CA SER A 152 0.61 -3.83 13.02
C SER A 152 -0.73 -3.51 12.37
N ALA A 153 -1.80 -4.19 12.79
CA ALA A 153 -3.16 -3.85 12.38
C ALA A 153 -3.51 -2.42 12.81
N GLY A 154 -4.07 -1.63 11.88
CA GLY A 154 -4.41 -0.23 12.10
C GLY A 154 -3.23 0.73 11.95
N ILE A 155 -2.12 0.29 11.39
CA ILE A 155 -0.96 1.14 11.10
C ILE A 155 -1.32 2.30 10.14
N GLU A 156 -2.36 2.14 9.34
CA GLU A 156 -2.87 3.13 8.40
C GLU A 156 -3.27 4.46 9.09
N TYR A 157 -3.67 4.42 10.37
CA TYR A 157 -3.95 5.62 11.16
C TYR A 157 -2.71 6.47 11.45
N TYR A 158 -1.52 5.90 11.27
CA TYR A 158 -0.24 6.58 11.45
C TYR A 158 0.45 6.89 10.12
N LEU A 159 -0.28 6.81 9.01
CA LEU A 159 0.24 7.06 7.67
C LEU A 159 1.04 8.37 7.56
N PRO A 160 0.62 9.50 8.15
CA PRO A 160 1.38 10.75 8.11
C PRO A 160 2.79 10.63 8.68
N LEU A 161 3.05 9.70 9.58
CA LEU A 161 4.38 9.52 10.18
C LEU A 161 5.40 8.85 9.25
N PHE A 162 4.95 8.22 8.16
CA PHE A 162 5.85 7.64 7.15
C PHE A 162 6.40 8.69 6.18
N PHE A 163 5.79 9.86 6.06
CA PHE A 163 6.07 10.85 5.02
C PHE A 163 6.36 12.23 5.62
N GLU A 164 7.10 13.04 4.89
CA GLU A 164 7.35 14.44 5.28
C GLU A 164 6.06 15.27 5.24
N HIS A 165 5.23 14.99 4.24
CA HIS A 165 3.91 15.60 4.09
C HIS A 165 2.97 14.62 3.39
N THR A 166 1.71 14.76 3.69
CA THR A 166 0.61 14.10 2.99
C THR A 166 -0.16 15.15 2.20
N VAL A 167 -0.83 14.73 1.15
CA VAL A 167 -1.60 15.62 0.28
C VAL A 167 -3.04 15.13 0.15
N THR A 168 -3.95 16.05 -0.11
CA THR A 168 -5.36 15.71 -0.30
C THR A 168 -5.63 15.21 -1.73
N LEU A 169 -6.79 14.59 -1.94
CA LEU A 169 -7.25 14.20 -3.27
C LEU A 169 -7.24 15.38 -4.26
N PHE A 170 -7.54 16.59 -3.78
CA PHE A 170 -7.64 17.78 -4.61
C PHE A 170 -6.32 18.17 -5.27
N GLU A 171 -5.20 17.89 -4.63
CA GLU A 171 -3.86 18.18 -5.18
C GLU A 171 -3.44 17.25 -6.33
N TYR A 172 -4.18 16.15 -6.53
CA TYR A 172 -4.00 15.25 -7.68
C TYR A 172 -4.83 15.64 -8.90
N LEU A 173 -5.79 16.53 -8.73
CA LEU A 173 -6.71 16.88 -9.80
C LEU A 173 -6.12 17.98 -10.68
N PRO A 174 -6.46 18.00 -11.98
CA PRO A 174 -6.07 19.10 -12.85
C PRO A 174 -6.74 20.42 -12.42
N ASP A 175 -6.08 21.55 -12.68
CA ASP A 175 -6.58 22.90 -12.34
C ASP A 175 -7.97 23.23 -12.91
N HIS A 176 -8.36 22.56 -14.02
CA HIS A 176 -9.64 22.75 -14.69
C HIS A 176 -10.64 21.61 -14.45
N CYS A 177 -10.61 21.06 -13.25
CA CYS A 177 -11.51 20.01 -12.82
C CYS A 177 -12.85 20.60 -12.37
N SER A 178 -13.97 19.96 -12.71
CA SER A 178 -15.30 20.32 -12.21
C SER A 178 -15.81 19.24 -11.25
N PHE A 179 -16.47 19.67 -10.19
CA PHE A 179 -17.05 18.78 -9.19
C PHE A 179 -18.57 18.82 -9.28
N ALA A 180 -19.20 17.65 -9.34
CA ALA A 180 -20.63 17.51 -9.14
C ALA A 180 -20.88 16.98 -7.72
N LEU A 181 -21.51 17.80 -6.89
CA LEU A 181 -21.89 17.41 -5.52
C LEU A 181 -23.28 16.78 -5.56
N VAL A 182 -23.43 15.59 -4.98
CA VAL A 182 -24.69 14.86 -4.93
C VAL A 182 -25.08 14.62 -3.48
N GLY A 183 -26.27 15.06 -3.09
CA GLY A 183 -26.79 14.98 -1.72
C GLY A 183 -26.33 16.12 -0.82
N ASP A 184 -26.60 15.99 0.47
CA ASP A 184 -26.22 16.97 1.49
C ASP A 184 -24.77 16.70 1.97
N ILE A 185 -23.81 17.26 1.23
CA ILE A 185 -22.40 17.10 1.52
C ILE A 185 -22.00 17.80 2.82
N ASP A 186 -22.55 18.97 3.09
CA ASP A 186 -22.23 19.74 4.30
C ASP A 186 -22.64 18.99 5.57
N ALA A 187 -23.84 18.40 5.59
CA ALA A 187 -24.28 17.59 6.70
C ALA A 187 -23.41 16.32 6.86
N SER A 188 -22.98 15.73 5.75
CA SER A 188 -22.12 14.54 5.77
C SER A 188 -20.74 14.86 6.32
N ILE A 189 -20.13 15.97 5.92
CA ILE A 189 -18.84 16.46 6.45
C ILE A 189 -18.95 16.76 7.96
N LYS A 190 -19.99 17.48 8.38
CA LYS A 190 -20.22 17.78 9.81
C LYS A 190 -20.36 16.51 10.64
N ARG A 191 -21.10 15.52 10.15
CA ARG A 191 -21.27 14.23 10.81
C ARG A 191 -19.93 13.50 10.94
N PHE A 192 -19.18 13.40 9.85
CA PHE A 192 -17.84 12.78 9.84
C PHE A 192 -16.93 13.39 10.90
N TRP A 193 -16.83 14.72 10.95
CA TRP A 193 -15.98 15.41 11.92
C TRP A 193 -16.45 15.22 13.37
N ASN A 194 -17.75 15.25 13.61
CA ASN A 194 -18.32 15.00 14.94
C ASN A 194 -18.02 13.58 15.40
N ASP A 195 -18.24 12.59 14.56
CA ASP A 195 -17.97 11.19 14.86
C ASP A 195 -16.47 10.94 15.10
N THR A 196 -15.62 11.50 14.25
CA THR A 196 -14.16 11.38 14.35
C THR A 196 -13.65 12.00 15.64
N ARG A 197 -14.06 13.22 15.99
CA ARG A 197 -13.67 13.88 17.24
C ARG A 197 -14.20 13.16 18.48
N SER A 198 -15.39 12.61 18.42
CA SER A 198 -15.98 11.82 19.52
C SER A 198 -15.16 10.56 19.76
N ARG A 199 -14.80 9.82 18.71
CA ARG A 199 -13.93 8.63 18.79
C ARG A 199 -12.54 8.98 19.32
N TYR A 200 -11.92 10.04 18.80
CA TYR A 200 -10.64 10.52 19.28
C TYR A 200 -10.69 10.84 20.79
N ASN A 201 -11.69 11.61 21.24
CA ASN A 201 -11.82 11.96 22.64
C ASN A 201 -12.02 10.74 23.56
N PHE A 202 -12.68 9.70 23.06
CA PHE A 202 -12.87 8.47 23.79
C PHE A 202 -11.56 7.66 23.91
N LEU A 203 -10.75 7.62 22.84
CA LEU A 203 -9.58 6.75 22.74
C LEU A 203 -8.25 7.44 23.06
N LYS A 204 -8.18 8.77 23.09
CA LYS A 204 -6.93 9.54 23.26
C LYS A 204 -6.14 9.26 24.57
N ALA A 205 -6.80 8.64 25.55
CA ALA A 205 -6.16 8.26 26.82
C ALA A 205 -5.42 6.92 26.75
N ASP A 206 -5.55 6.17 25.65
CA ASP A 206 -4.87 4.88 25.49
C ASP A 206 -3.38 5.10 25.23
N ARG A 207 -2.57 4.69 26.23
CA ARG A 207 -1.10 4.83 26.18
C ARG A 207 -0.40 3.73 25.37
N GLU A 208 -1.06 2.62 25.15
CA GLU A 208 -0.51 1.53 24.34
C GLU A 208 -0.72 1.78 22.83
N ARG A 209 -1.77 2.53 22.52
CA ARG A 209 -2.12 2.92 21.16
C ARG A 209 -2.45 4.43 21.07
N PRO A 210 -1.46 5.31 21.34
CA PRO A 210 -1.69 6.75 21.30
C PRO A 210 -2.06 7.18 19.88
N LEU A 211 -3.03 8.08 19.77
CA LEU A 211 -3.57 8.53 18.50
C LEU A 211 -2.97 9.87 18.06
N LEU A 212 -2.80 10.03 16.76
CA LEU A 212 -2.67 11.34 16.14
C LEU A 212 -4.01 12.09 16.25
N THR A 213 -3.98 13.42 16.25
CA THR A 213 -5.21 14.19 16.23
C THR A 213 -5.96 14.02 14.91
N PRO A 214 -7.30 14.18 14.89
CA PRO A 214 -8.05 14.11 13.63
C PRO A 214 -7.51 15.05 12.54
N GLU A 215 -7.05 16.23 12.94
CA GLU A 215 -6.48 17.22 12.02
C GLU A 215 -5.13 16.77 11.44
N GLN A 216 -4.32 16.02 12.17
CA GLN A 216 -3.06 15.44 11.66
C GLN A 216 -3.29 14.28 10.68
N ILE A 217 -4.46 13.65 10.74
CA ILE A 217 -4.79 12.49 9.87
C ILE A 217 -5.55 12.94 8.62
N PHE A 218 -6.43 13.95 8.74
CA PHE A 218 -7.43 14.26 7.72
C PHE A 218 -7.31 15.68 7.09
N LEU A 219 -6.29 16.45 7.44
CA LEU A 219 -6.06 17.81 6.88
C LEU A 219 -4.70 17.97 6.21
#